data_0023a03a0583cad49c9ac96e9cf53da3
#
_entry.id   0023a03a0583cad49c9ac96e9cf53da3
#
_cell.length_a   1.000
_cell.length_b   1.000
_cell.length_c   1.000
_cell.angle_alpha   90.00
_cell.angle_beta   90.00
_cell.angle_gamma   90.00
#
_symmetry.space_group_name_H-M   'P 1'
#
loop_
_entity.id
_entity.type
_entity.pdbx_description
1 polymer ?
#
loop_
_entity_poly.entity_id
_entity_poly.type
_entity_poly.pdbx_seq_one_letter_code
_entity_poly.pdbx_strand_id
1 'polypeptide(L)'
;MKRWTGRRIAVVAAAGVVVLFAGAYGVFAFVSGGGEAPVSIQDVPSDATGSTPASGEFDGDFDGTWTLLAGDSFVGYRVREELAFLPAPNDAVGRSTAVEGSLEIDGLQIVTTTVTADLTRLESDESRRDFSIRTNGLQSDTFPTATFELTRPIVFAEQPAEGEVVDVQATGDLTLHGVTREVTIPLEARWDGGQIAVVGSLGIAFADYDITPPSLGPATVGDNGTIELQLLFAPSA
;
A
#
# COMPACT_ATOMS: atom_id res chain seq x y z
N MET A 1 -4.89 33.21 49.24
CA MET A 1 -4.67 31.80 48.86
C MET A 1 -5.49 31.49 47.63
N LYS A 2 -4.87 31.46 46.47
CA LYS A 2 -5.52 31.26 45.14
C LYS A 2 -5.42 29.79 44.74
N ARG A 3 -6.51 29.09 44.72
CA ARG A 3 -6.59 27.69 44.28
C ARG A 3 -6.43 27.64 42.74
N TRP A 4 -5.38 27.09 42.28
CA TRP A 4 -5.12 26.83 40.83
C TRP A 4 -5.76 25.49 40.45
N THR A 5 -6.73 25.57 39.56
CA THR A 5 -7.53 24.44 39.13
C THR A 5 -6.77 23.56 38.14
N GLY A 6 -6.73 22.26 38.43
CA GLY A 6 -6.00 21.20 37.74
C GLY A 6 -6.45 20.84 36.30
N ARG A 7 -7.01 21.79 35.54
CA ARG A 7 -7.46 21.54 34.12
C ARG A 7 -6.43 21.80 33.06
N ARG A 8 -5.28 22.40 33.39
CA ARG A 8 -4.24 22.73 32.42
C ARG A 8 -3.15 21.67 32.27
N ILE A 9 -3.05 20.72 33.17
CA ILE A 9 -2.02 19.68 33.17
C ILE A 9 -2.42 18.50 32.24
N ALA A 10 -3.72 18.23 32.08
CA ALA A 10 -4.20 17.12 31.24
C ALA A 10 -4.02 17.36 29.72
N VAL A 11 -4.07 18.64 29.26
CA VAL A 11 -3.94 18.98 27.83
C VAL A 11 -2.49 18.91 27.35
N VAL A 12 -1.53 19.21 28.25
CA VAL A 12 -0.09 19.15 27.92
C VAL A 12 0.41 17.70 27.85
N ALA A 13 -0.18 16.80 28.65
CA ALA A 13 0.21 15.38 28.63
C ALA A 13 -0.27 14.66 27.36
N ALA A 14 -1.46 15.02 26.82
CA ALA A 14 -1.98 14.40 25.58
C ALA A 14 -1.20 14.85 24.34
N ALA A 15 -0.81 16.12 24.25
CA ALA A 15 0.02 16.62 23.14
C ALA A 15 1.46 16.06 23.17
N GLY A 16 2.02 15.81 24.36
CA GLY A 16 3.34 15.23 24.54
C GLY A 16 3.43 13.77 24.10
N VAL A 17 2.36 12.99 24.29
CA VAL A 17 2.31 11.57 23.90
C VAL A 17 2.21 11.42 22.38
N VAL A 18 1.44 12.25 21.68
CA VAL A 18 1.33 12.21 20.22
C VAL A 18 2.65 12.58 19.55
N VAL A 19 3.36 13.58 20.06
CA VAL A 19 4.70 13.98 19.52
C VAL A 19 5.75 12.89 19.80
N LEU A 20 5.66 12.17 20.93
CA LEU A 20 6.60 11.08 21.23
C LEU A 20 6.34 9.83 20.36
N PHE A 21 5.09 9.53 19.99
CA PHE A 21 4.79 8.43 19.07
C PHE A 21 5.20 8.75 17.63
N ALA A 22 4.98 9.96 17.13
CA ALA A 22 5.46 10.39 15.82
C ALA A 22 6.99 10.45 15.76
N GLY A 23 7.65 10.93 16.83
CA GLY A 23 9.10 10.94 16.95
C GLY A 23 9.72 9.54 17.08
N ALA A 24 9.06 8.61 17.79
CA ALA A 24 9.54 7.24 17.94
C ALA A 24 9.40 6.45 16.63
N TYR A 25 8.36 6.69 15.84
CA TYR A 25 8.19 6.05 14.53
C TYR A 25 9.21 6.57 13.51
N GLY A 26 9.45 7.88 13.47
CA GLY A 26 10.48 8.48 12.61
C GLY A 26 11.91 8.06 13.00
N VAL A 27 12.21 7.93 14.30
CA VAL A 27 13.51 7.43 14.78
C VAL A 27 13.65 5.93 14.55
N PHE A 28 12.58 5.14 14.66
CA PHE A 28 12.61 3.72 14.37
C PHE A 28 12.86 3.46 12.87
N ALA A 29 12.24 4.22 11.97
CA ALA A 29 12.49 4.14 10.54
C ALA A 29 13.93 4.55 10.16
N PHE A 30 14.51 5.55 10.84
CA PHE A 30 15.88 6.02 10.59
C PHE A 30 16.96 5.05 11.14
N VAL A 31 16.68 4.30 12.20
CA VAL A 31 17.63 3.34 12.82
C VAL A 31 17.53 1.94 12.16
N SER A 32 16.48 1.66 11.40
CA SER A 32 16.18 0.35 10.82
C SER A 32 16.80 0.10 9.43
N GLY A 33 17.99 0.61 9.16
CA GLY A 33 18.78 0.23 7.97
C GLY A 33 18.37 0.93 6.68
N GLY A 34 19.35 1.27 5.84
CA GLY A 34 19.21 2.03 4.60
C GLY A 34 18.38 1.33 3.53
N GLY A 35 17.07 1.41 3.65
CA GLY A 35 16.11 1.00 2.65
C GLY A 35 15.15 2.17 2.32
N GLU A 36 14.45 2.07 1.20
CA GLU A 36 13.39 3.01 0.83
C GLU A 36 12.30 3.06 1.92
N ALA A 37 11.79 4.27 2.23
CA ALA A 37 10.73 4.43 3.23
C ALA A 37 9.46 3.65 2.82
N PRO A 38 8.65 3.14 3.78
CA PRO A 38 7.35 2.58 3.49
C PRO A 38 6.46 3.60 2.76
N VAL A 39 5.52 3.10 1.95
CA VAL A 39 4.55 3.95 1.25
C VAL A 39 3.71 4.78 2.22
N SER A 40 3.43 6.03 1.85
CA SER A 40 2.61 6.95 2.64
C SER A 40 1.70 7.75 1.73
N ILE A 41 0.46 7.99 2.15
CA ILE A 41 -0.50 8.82 1.40
C ILE A 41 0.00 10.26 1.22
N GLN A 42 0.87 10.73 2.12
CA GLN A 42 1.46 12.07 2.08
C GLN A 42 2.52 12.21 0.98
N ASP A 43 3.10 11.11 0.51
CA ASP A 43 4.07 11.09 -0.59
C ASP A 43 3.38 11.05 -1.96
N VAL A 44 2.06 10.79 -1.99
CA VAL A 44 1.26 10.84 -3.22
C VAL A 44 0.94 12.30 -3.54
N PRO A 45 1.40 12.84 -4.70
CA PRO A 45 1.06 14.21 -5.08
C PRO A 45 -0.43 14.43 -5.12
N SER A 46 -0.89 15.54 -4.55
CA SER A 46 -2.30 15.98 -4.59
C SER A 46 -2.71 16.58 -5.94
N ASP A 47 -1.72 16.80 -6.81
CA ASP A 47 -1.87 17.33 -8.15
C ASP A 47 -1.07 16.46 -9.12
N ALA A 48 -1.44 15.17 -9.25
CA ALA A 48 -0.84 14.28 -10.25
C ALA A 48 -1.12 14.82 -11.66
N THR A 49 -0.39 15.86 -12.02
CA THR A 49 -0.47 16.61 -13.29
C THR A 49 0.14 15.82 -14.46
N GLY A 50 0.23 14.48 -14.35
CA GLY A 50 0.88 13.63 -15.34
C GLY A 50 -0.05 12.88 -16.28
N SER A 51 -1.23 12.54 -15.84
CA SER A 51 -2.24 11.88 -16.67
C SER A 51 -3.41 12.84 -16.82
N THR A 52 -3.60 13.39 -18.02
CA THR A 52 -4.87 14.06 -18.36
C THR A 52 -5.97 13.06 -18.04
N PRO A 53 -6.89 13.36 -17.10
CA PRO A 53 -8.04 12.50 -16.90
C PRO A 53 -8.69 12.29 -18.26
N ALA A 54 -9.07 11.07 -18.56
CA ALA A 54 -9.82 10.77 -19.76
C ALA A 54 -11.05 11.71 -19.72
N SER A 55 -10.97 12.78 -20.45
CA SER A 55 -11.86 13.91 -20.72
C SER A 55 -13.30 13.86 -20.16
N GLY A 56 -13.46 13.61 -18.88
CA GLY A 56 -14.68 13.83 -18.12
C GLY A 56 -14.35 14.85 -17.03
N GLU A 57 -14.99 16.01 -17.07
CA GLU A 57 -14.95 16.97 -15.98
C GLU A 57 -15.69 16.30 -14.81
N PHE A 58 -15.00 16.10 -13.66
CA PHE A 58 -15.65 15.55 -12.46
C PHE A 58 -16.76 16.51 -12.04
N ASP A 59 -18.01 16.07 -12.10
CA ASP A 59 -19.21 16.89 -11.83
C ASP A 59 -19.58 16.93 -10.33
N GLY A 60 -18.78 16.30 -9.49
CA GLY A 60 -18.99 16.20 -8.04
C GLY A 60 -19.77 14.94 -7.62
N ASP A 61 -20.15 14.10 -8.57
CA ASP A 61 -20.79 12.80 -8.30
C ASP A 61 -19.72 11.71 -8.20
N PHE A 62 -19.71 11.01 -7.07
CA PHE A 62 -18.80 9.89 -6.84
C PHE A 62 -19.32 8.57 -7.40
N ASP A 63 -20.62 8.49 -7.69
CA ASP A 63 -21.25 7.25 -8.14
C ASP A 63 -20.71 6.83 -9.51
N GLY A 64 -20.51 5.53 -9.64
CA GLY A 64 -20.06 4.91 -10.87
C GLY A 64 -18.69 4.25 -10.78
N THR A 65 -18.14 3.98 -11.95
CA THR A 65 -16.87 3.24 -12.08
C THR A 65 -15.69 4.18 -12.12
N TRP A 66 -14.68 3.86 -11.34
CA TRP A 66 -13.38 4.53 -11.32
C TRP A 66 -12.32 3.56 -11.81
N THR A 67 -11.49 3.99 -12.75
CA THR A 67 -10.44 3.18 -13.37
C THR A 67 -9.07 3.56 -12.83
N LEU A 68 -8.25 2.57 -12.59
CA LEU A 68 -6.88 2.73 -12.09
C LEU A 68 -5.99 3.39 -13.13
N LEU A 69 -5.21 4.40 -12.72
CA LEU A 69 -4.20 5.09 -13.51
C LEU A 69 -2.85 4.37 -13.36
N ALA A 70 -2.53 3.50 -14.31
CA ALA A 70 -1.35 2.64 -14.24
C ALA A 70 -0.02 3.40 -14.10
N GLY A 71 0.11 4.58 -14.77
CA GLY A 71 1.35 5.35 -14.77
C GLY A 71 1.80 5.89 -13.41
N ASP A 72 0.84 6.11 -12.51
CA ASP A 72 1.05 6.71 -11.19
C ASP A 72 0.78 5.71 -10.05
N SER A 73 0.49 4.45 -10.40
CA SER A 73 0.16 3.37 -9.49
C SER A 73 1.23 2.30 -9.49
N PHE A 74 1.38 1.62 -8.35
CA PHE A 74 2.21 0.42 -8.26
C PHE A 74 1.70 -0.53 -7.18
N VAL A 75 2.07 -1.80 -7.34
CA VAL A 75 2.02 -2.82 -6.29
C VAL A 75 3.42 -3.42 -6.16
N GLY A 76 3.87 -3.65 -4.94
CA GLY A 76 5.21 -4.14 -4.71
C GLY A 76 5.34 -4.98 -3.45
N TYR A 77 6.55 -5.33 -3.15
CA TYR A 77 6.93 -6.05 -1.93
C TYR A 77 8.02 -5.30 -1.18
N ARG A 78 8.04 -5.53 0.12
CA ARG A 78 9.16 -5.24 1.02
C ARG A 78 9.49 -6.49 1.80
N VAL A 79 10.76 -6.91 1.78
CA VAL A 79 11.25 -8.03 2.56
C VAL A 79 12.53 -7.68 3.27
N ARG A 80 12.72 -8.23 4.47
CA ARG A 80 13.92 -8.03 5.24
C ARG A 80 14.98 -9.05 4.82
N GLU A 81 16.14 -8.55 4.40
CA GLU A 81 17.30 -9.33 4.03
C GLU A 81 18.40 -9.20 5.09
N GLU A 82 18.97 -10.32 5.51
CA GLU A 82 20.20 -10.37 6.30
C GLU A 82 21.35 -10.75 5.38
N LEU A 83 22.29 -9.85 5.22
CA LEU A 83 23.49 -10.05 4.40
C LEU A 83 24.66 -10.41 5.33
N ALA A 84 25.30 -11.58 5.13
CA ALA A 84 26.35 -12.10 6.00
C ALA A 84 27.57 -11.16 6.20
N PHE A 85 27.73 -10.16 5.34
CA PHE A 85 28.82 -9.18 5.40
C PHE A 85 28.39 -7.78 5.83
N LEU A 86 27.10 -7.54 6.07
CA LEU A 86 26.58 -6.29 6.60
C LEU A 86 26.23 -6.42 8.08
N PRO A 87 26.55 -5.37 8.88
CA PRO A 87 26.30 -5.41 10.32
C PRO A 87 24.79 -5.22 10.68
N ALA A 88 23.97 -4.83 9.72
CA ALA A 88 22.54 -4.59 9.91
C ALA A 88 21.74 -5.22 8.76
N PRO A 89 20.51 -5.70 9.04
CA PRO A 89 19.59 -6.12 8.00
C PRO A 89 19.26 -4.96 7.07
N ASN A 90 18.91 -5.28 5.82
CA ASN A 90 18.46 -4.31 4.80
C ASN A 90 17.05 -4.68 4.34
N ASP A 91 16.25 -3.67 3.98
CA ASP A 91 14.96 -3.90 3.36
C ASP A 91 15.14 -3.92 1.83
N ALA A 92 14.76 -5.03 1.22
CA ALA A 92 14.68 -5.15 -0.22
C ALA A 92 13.26 -4.80 -0.68
N VAL A 93 13.17 -3.86 -1.61
CA VAL A 93 11.90 -3.37 -2.16
C VAL A 93 11.89 -3.61 -3.66
N GLY A 94 10.78 -4.12 -4.17
CA GLY A 94 10.54 -4.23 -5.60
C GLY A 94 9.10 -3.85 -5.93
N ARG A 95 8.90 -3.23 -7.10
CA ARG A 95 7.60 -2.69 -7.52
C ARG A 95 7.28 -3.08 -8.96
N SER A 96 5.99 -3.27 -9.23
CA SER A 96 5.44 -3.34 -10.57
C SER A 96 4.50 -2.14 -10.77
N THR A 97 4.74 -1.36 -11.81
CA THR A 97 3.83 -0.31 -12.27
C THR A 97 2.85 -0.81 -13.34
N ALA A 98 3.00 -2.07 -13.76
CA ALA A 98 2.06 -2.75 -14.63
C ALA A 98 0.88 -3.26 -13.80
N VAL A 99 0.02 -2.34 -13.39
CA VAL A 99 -1.17 -2.60 -12.59
C VAL A 99 -2.41 -2.12 -13.33
N GLU A 100 -3.48 -2.86 -13.19
CA GLU A 100 -4.79 -2.51 -13.73
C GLU A 100 -5.87 -2.78 -12.70
N GLY A 101 -6.99 -2.09 -12.79
CA GLY A 101 -8.08 -2.28 -11.86
C GLY A 101 -9.16 -1.24 -11.98
N SER A 102 -10.21 -1.47 -11.24
CA SER A 102 -11.34 -0.55 -11.10
C SER A 102 -11.98 -0.69 -9.74
N LEU A 103 -12.72 0.33 -9.36
CA LEU A 103 -13.65 0.29 -8.24
C LEU A 103 -14.99 0.88 -8.68
N GLU A 104 -16.06 0.46 -8.06
CA GLU A 104 -17.42 0.97 -8.28
C GLU A 104 -17.94 1.57 -6.98
N ILE A 105 -18.41 2.80 -7.06
CA ILE A 105 -19.02 3.53 -5.94
C ILE A 105 -20.53 3.62 -6.20
N ASP A 106 -21.32 3.30 -5.17
CA ASP A 106 -22.77 3.47 -5.12
C ASP A 106 -23.12 4.17 -3.79
N GLY A 107 -23.47 5.44 -3.87
CA GLY A 107 -23.70 6.31 -2.73
C GLY A 107 -22.47 6.43 -1.81
N LEU A 108 -22.62 5.98 -0.58
CA LEU A 108 -21.55 6.00 0.42
C LEU A 108 -20.82 4.65 0.53
N GLN A 109 -20.77 3.87 -0.54
CA GLN A 109 -20.16 2.54 -0.52
C GLN A 109 -19.26 2.31 -1.73
N ILE A 110 -18.11 1.70 -1.51
CA ILE A 110 -17.38 1.02 -2.58
C ILE A 110 -17.91 -0.41 -2.61
N VAL A 111 -18.66 -0.76 -3.65
CA VAL A 111 -19.38 -2.02 -3.75
C VAL A 111 -18.54 -3.13 -4.39
N THR A 112 -17.68 -2.77 -5.33
CA THR A 112 -16.72 -3.69 -5.95
C THR A 112 -15.37 -3.03 -6.14
N THR A 113 -14.32 -3.83 -6.09
CA THR A 113 -12.96 -3.42 -6.46
C THR A 113 -12.21 -4.65 -6.95
N THR A 114 -11.55 -4.51 -8.07
CA THR A 114 -10.58 -5.50 -8.57
C THR A 114 -9.29 -4.79 -8.93
N VAL A 115 -8.17 -5.33 -8.45
CA VAL A 115 -6.82 -4.85 -8.79
C VAL A 115 -5.98 -6.04 -9.19
N THR A 116 -5.32 -5.95 -10.34
CA THR A 116 -4.38 -6.95 -10.87
C THR A 116 -3.03 -6.32 -11.10
N ALA A 117 -1.98 -6.95 -10.58
CA ALA A 117 -0.58 -6.56 -10.82
C ALA A 117 0.14 -7.62 -11.65
N ASP A 118 0.84 -7.20 -12.70
CA ASP A 118 1.74 -8.06 -13.49
C ASP A 118 3.06 -8.23 -12.74
N LEU A 119 3.27 -9.42 -12.19
CA LEU A 119 4.47 -9.77 -11.42
C LEU A 119 5.69 -10.03 -12.31
N THR A 120 5.50 -10.19 -13.62
CA THR A 120 6.62 -10.34 -14.57
C THR A 120 7.37 -9.01 -14.78
N ARG A 121 6.72 -7.89 -14.40
CA ARG A 121 7.24 -6.52 -14.46
C ARG A 121 7.74 -6.00 -13.11
N LEU A 122 7.92 -6.90 -12.15
CA LEU A 122 8.40 -6.57 -10.83
C LEU A 122 9.90 -6.28 -10.89
N GLU A 123 10.30 -5.08 -10.51
CA GLU A 123 11.68 -4.59 -10.57
C GLU A 123 12.12 -4.04 -9.21
N SER A 124 13.38 -4.27 -8.86
CA SER A 124 14.06 -3.73 -7.68
C SER A 124 15.37 -3.06 -8.07
N ASP A 125 16.15 -2.63 -7.10
CA ASP A 125 17.49 -2.05 -7.28
C ASP A 125 18.56 -3.09 -7.67
N GLU A 126 18.25 -4.41 -7.63
CA GLU A 126 19.21 -5.50 -7.88
C GLU A 126 18.64 -6.55 -8.84
N SER A 127 19.12 -6.56 -10.07
CA SER A 127 18.63 -7.47 -11.13
C SER A 127 18.80 -8.97 -10.84
N ARG A 128 19.75 -9.35 -9.98
CA ARG A 128 19.89 -10.74 -9.52
C ARG A 128 18.76 -11.13 -8.59
N ARG A 129 18.30 -10.19 -7.75
CA ARG A 129 17.15 -10.38 -6.90
C ARG A 129 15.90 -10.56 -7.77
N ASP A 130 15.71 -9.71 -8.76
CA ASP A 130 14.57 -9.79 -9.69
C ASP A 130 14.53 -11.15 -10.41
N PHE A 131 15.67 -11.61 -10.90
CA PHE A 131 15.79 -12.94 -11.51
C PHE A 131 15.42 -14.04 -10.52
N SER A 132 15.92 -13.98 -9.28
CA SER A 132 15.66 -15.02 -8.27
C SER A 132 14.20 -15.04 -7.83
N ILE A 133 13.56 -13.85 -7.65
CA ILE A 133 12.15 -13.74 -7.33
C ILE A 133 11.30 -14.33 -8.45
N ARG A 134 11.64 -13.99 -9.71
CA ARG A 134 10.91 -14.50 -10.88
C ARG A 134 11.00 -16.01 -11.03
N THR A 135 12.17 -16.62 -10.75
CA THR A 135 12.39 -18.04 -11.02
C THR A 135 12.14 -18.94 -9.83
N ASN A 136 12.40 -18.49 -8.60
CA ASN A 136 12.37 -19.32 -7.39
C ASN A 136 11.41 -18.83 -6.31
N GLY A 137 11.25 -17.51 -6.16
CA GLY A 137 10.37 -16.93 -5.14
C GLY A 137 8.91 -16.94 -5.61
N LEU A 138 8.48 -15.86 -6.25
CA LEU A 138 7.11 -15.73 -6.78
C LEU A 138 6.86 -16.57 -8.03
N GLN A 139 7.90 -17.07 -8.68
CA GLN A 139 7.80 -17.87 -9.91
C GLN A 139 6.89 -17.19 -10.95
N SER A 140 7.10 -15.89 -11.18
CA SER A 140 6.20 -15.07 -12.01
C SER A 140 6.14 -15.49 -13.49
N ASP A 141 7.07 -16.34 -13.95
CA ASP A 141 6.95 -17.01 -15.24
C ASP A 141 5.80 -18.07 -15.26
N THR A 142 5.41 -18.59 -14.07
CA THR A 142 4.32 -19.58 -13.90
C THR A 142 3.06 -18.93 -13.33
N PHE A 143 3.22 -18.00 -12.39
CA PHE A 143 2.17 -17.24 -11.72
C PHE A 143 2.36 -15.76 -12.03
N PRO A 144 1.97 -15.30 -13.25
CA PRO A 144 2.34 -13.98 -13.73
C PRO A 144 1.63 -12.82 -13.05
N THR A 145 0.56 -13.08 -12.31
CA THR A 145 -0.28 -12.02 -11.71
C THR A 145 -0.52 -12.25 -10.23
N ALA A 146 -0.71 -11.13 -9.51
CA ALA A 146 -1.39 -11.08 -8.22
C ALA A 146 -2.70 -10.32 -8.40
N THR A 147 -3.79 -10.81 -7.80
CA THR A 147 -5.12 -10.21 -7.94
C THR A 147 -5.77 -10.05 -6.57
N PHE A 148 -6.37 -8.89 -6.33
CA PHE A 148 -7.24 -8.65 -5.18
C PHE A 148 -8.66 -8.36 -5.66
N GLU A 149 -9.64 -9.03 -5.07
CA GLU A 149 -11.07 -8.84 -5.34
C GLU A 149 -11.79 -8.55 -4.02
N LEU A 150 -12.46 -7.40 -3.94
CA LEU A 150 -13.22 -6.99 -2.76
C LEU A 150 -14.41 -7.95 -2.56
N THR A 151 -14.53 -8.54 -1.36
CA THR A 151 -15.65 -9.46 -1.03
C THR A 151 -16.67 -8.83 -0.09
N ARG A 152 -16.34 -7.70 0.53
CA ARG A 152 -17.22 -6.95 1.44
C ARG A 152 -17.20 -5.49 1.07
N PRO A 153 -18.37 -4.83 0.86
CA PRO A 153 -18.39 -3.39 0.58
C PRO A 153 -17.70 -2.57 1.67
N ILE A 154 -16.99 -1.52 1.26
CA ILE A 154 -16.45 -0.51 2.17
C ILE A 154 -17.54 0.57 2.31
N VAL A 155 -17.99 0.81 3.54
CA VAL A 155 -19.09 1.74 3.84
C VAL A 155 -18.55 2.96 4.58
N PHE A 156 -18.85 4.14 4.07
CA PHE A 156 -18.52 5.42 4.71
C PHE A 156 -19.73 5.94 5.49
N ALA A 157 -19.49 6.58 6.63
CA ALA A 157 -20.54 7.21 7.42
C ALA A 157 -21.05 8.51 6.78
N GLU A 158 -20.16 9.21 6.08
CA GLU A 158 -20.39 10.44 5.33
C GLU A 158 -19.38 10.50 4.17
N GLN A 159 -19.66 11.34 3.19
CA GLN A 159 -18.76 11.56 2.08
C GLN A 159 -17.50 12.27 2.56
N PRO A 160 -16.30 11.71 2.29
CA PRO A 160 -15.04 12.36 2.65
C PRO A 160 -14.91 13.74 1.99
N ALA A 161 -14.37 14.72 2.71
CA ALA A 161 -14.07 16.02 2.14
C ALA A 161 -12.83 15.94 1.23
N GLU A 162 -12.74 16.88 0.28
CA GLU A 162 -11.56 16.99 -0.58
C GLU A 162 -10.29 17.20 0.24
N GLY A 163 -9.25 16.43 -0.03
CA GLY A 163 -7.98 16.42 0.70
C GLY A 163 -8.02 15.72 2.07
N GLU A 164 -9.18 15.24 2.50
CA GLU A 164 -9.29 14.48 3.75
C GLU A 164 -8.71 13.08 3.58
N VAL A 165 -7.86 12.68 4.52
CA VAL A 165 -7.35 11.31 4.59
C VAL A 165 -8.26 10.49 5.47
N VAL A 166 -8.77 9.39 4.94
CA VAL A 166 -9.62 8.44 5.64
C VAL A 166 -8.96 7.08 5.76
N ASP A 167 -9.03 6.49 6.94
CA ASP A 167 -8.59 5.11 7.19
C ASP A 167 -9.74 4.16 6.86
N VAL A 168 -9.48 3.20 5.97
CA VAL A 168 -10.44 2.17 5.59
C VAL A 168 -9.81 0.77 5.65
N GLN A 169 -10.65 -0.25 5.65
CA GLN A 169 -10.21 -1.64 5.57
C GLN A 169 -10.88 -2.32 4.39
N ALA A 170 -10.09 -2.84 3.47
CA ALA A 170 -10.56 -3.62 2.35
C ALA A 170 -10.46 -5.11 2.69
N THR A 171 -11.61 -5.78 2.82
CA THR A 171 -11.68 -7.23 3.00
C THR A 171 -12.01 -7.88 1.67
N GLY A 172 -11.16 -8.80 1.23
CA GLY A 172 -11.31 -9.44 -0.07
C GLY A 172 -10.41 -10.64 -0.25
N ASP A 173 -10.51 -11.25 -1.41
CA ASP A 173 -9.73 -12.40 -1.82
C ASP A 173 -8.43 -11.93 -2.51
N LEU A 174 -7.29 -12.25 -1.91
CA LEU A 174 -5.97 -12.07 -2.51
C LEU A 174 -5.51 -13.39 -3.11
N THR A 175 -5.32 -13.39 -4.43
CA THR A 175 -4.67 -14.49 -5.15
C THR A 175 -3.22 -14.13 -5.44
N LEU A 176 -2.31 -14.90 -4.89
CA LEU A 176 -0.87 -14.75 -5.07
C LEU A 176 -0.24 -16.14 -5.21
N HIS A 177 0.69 -16.32 -6.16
CA HIS A 177 1.38 -17.59 -6.41
C HIS A 177 0.40 -18.78 -6.59
N GLY A 178 -0.77 -18.52 -7.18
CA GLY A 178 -1.82 -19.52 -7.42
C GLY A 178 -2.65 -19.89 -6.19
N VAL A 179 -2.41 -19.29 -5.04
CA VAL A 179 -3.16 -19.50 -3.79
C VAL A 179 -4.06 -18.30 -3.53
N THR A 180 -5.34 -18.53 -3.25
CA THR A 180 -6.32 -17.50 -2.88
C THR A 180 -6.61 -17.55 -1.39
N ARG A 181 -6.57 -16.39 -0.73
CA ARG A 181 -6.92 -16.23 0.69
C ARG A 181 -7.73 -14.98 0.92
N GLU A 182 -8.74 -15.05 1.79
CA GLU A 182 -9.40 -13.84 2.29
C GLU A 182 -8.42 -13.08 3.20
N VAL A 183 -8.23 -11.80 2.89
CA VAL A 183 -7.37 -10.89 3.67
C VAL A 183 -8.12 -9.61 3.99
N THR A 184 -7.65 -8.87 4.98
CA THR A 184 -8.08 -7.49 5.25
C THR A 184 -6.87 -6.58 5.18
N ILE A 185 -6.89 -5.66 4.23
CA ILE A 185 -5.81 -4.71 3.97
C ILE A 185 -6.17 -3.38 4.62
N PRO A 186 -5.39 -2.87 5.59
CA PRO A 186 -5.53 -1.51 6.07
C PRO A 186 -5.06 -0.53 4.98
N LEU A 187 -5.89 0.46 4.70
CA LEU A 187 -5.67 1.44 3.64
C LEU A 187 -5.88 2.85 4.18
N GLU A 188 -5.07 3.79 3.69
CA GLU A 188 -5.36 5.22 3.74
C GLU A 188 -5.84 5.64 2.35
N ALA A 189 -6.93 6.41 2.29
CA ALA A 189 -7.47 6.93 1.05
C ALA A 189 -7.67 8.43 1.15
N ARG A 190 -7.48 9.13 0.02
CA ARG A 190 -7.68 10.57 -0.10
C ARG A 190 -8.28 10.87 -1.47
N TRP A 191 -9.30 11.71 -1.48
CA TRP A 191 -9.84 12.25 -2.70
C TRP A 191 -9.28 13.65 -2.98
N ASP A 192 -8.74 13.86 -4.17
CA ASP A 192 -8.12 15.11 -4.61
C ASP A 192 -8.79 15.57 -5.93
N GLY A 193 -9.98 16.17 -5.87
CA GLY A 193 -10.60 16.90 -6.97
C GLY A 193 -10.78 16.14 -8.30
N GLY A 194 -11.12 14.85 -8.25
CA GLY A 194 -11.30 14.01 -9.46
C GLY A 194 -10.37 12.78 -9.50
N GLN A 195 -9.54 12.60 -8.48
CA GLN A 195 -8.72 11.41 -8.30
C GLN A 195 -8.90 10.85 -6.89
N ILE A 196 -8.86 9.55 -6.77
CA ILE A 196 -8.81 8.85 -5.48
C ILE A 196 -7.43 8.21 -5.35
N ALA A 197 -6.64 8.69 -4.40
CA ALA A 197 -5.38 8.10 -4.02
C ALA A 197 -5.59 7.10 -2.90
N VAL A 198 -4.98 5.92 -3.01
CA VAL A 198 -5.04 4.86 -2.00
C VAL A 198 -3.64 4.32 -1.76
N VAL A 199 -3.25 4.24 -0.50
CA VAL A 199 -2.03 3.54 -0.10
C VAL A 199 -2.33 2.50 0.96
N GLY A 200 -1.53 1.44 0.99
CA GLY A 200 -1.68 0.42 2.00
C GLY A 200 -0.53 -0.56 2.06
N SER A 201 -0.53 -1.34 3.12
CA SER A 201 0.45 -2.41 3.29
C SER A 201 -0.17 -3.61 4.00
N LEU A 202 0.20 -4.82 3.55
CA LEU A 202 -0.26 -6.09 4.12
C LEU A 202 0.93 -6.99 4.40
N GLY A 203 1.13 -7.33 5.67
CA GLY A 203 2.10 -8.38 6.05
C GLY A 203 1.57 -9.75 5.68
N ILE A 204 2.40 -10.57 5.03
CA ILE A 204 2.09 -11.96 4.66
C ILE A 204 3.15 -12.91 5.19
N ALA A 205 2.75 -14.13 5.57
CA ALA A 205 3.67 -15.24 5.72
C ALA A 205 3.82 -15.96 4.36
N PHE A 206 5.02 -16.18 3.91
CA PHE A 206 5.27 -16.82 2.61
C PHE A 206 4.68 -18.23 2.51
N ALA A 207 4.70 -18.98 3.62
CA ALA A 207 4.09 -20.30 3.69
C ALA A 207 2.57 -20.29 3.44
N ASP A 208 1.89 -19.16 3.66
CA ASP A 208 0.46 -19.02 3.40
C ASP A 208 0.12 -19.04 1.90
N TYR A 209 1.09 -18.74 1.06
CA TYR A 209 0.96 -18.70 -0.40
C TYR A 209 1.88 -19.69 -1.12
N ASP A 210 2.36 -20.72 -0.40
CA ASP A 210 3.28 -21.73 -0.94
C ASP A 210 4.56 -21.11 -1.57
N ILE A 211 4.97 -19.91 -1.09
CA ILE A 211 6.17 -19.23 -1.54
C ILE A 211 7.35 -19.71 -0.72
N THR A 212 8.41 -20.17 -1.41
CA THR A 212 9.69 -20.48 -0.77
C THR A 212 10.60 -19.26 -0.86
N PRO A 213 11.04 -18.68 0.27
CA PRO A 213 11.98 -17.56 0.24
C PRO A 213 13.23 -17.90 -0.56
N PRO A 214 13.64 -17.05 -1.53
CA PRO A 214 14.82 -17.32 -2.30
C PRO A 214 16.07 -17.21 -1.42
N SER A 215 16.98 -18.19 -1.50
CA SER A 215 18.29 -18.12 -0.88
C SER A 215 19.29 -17.58 -1.92
N LEU A 216 19.82 -16.38 -1.69
CA LEU A 216 20.77 -15.70 -2.59
C LEU A 216 22.19 -15.75 -2.07
N GLY A 217 22.72 -16.94 -1.83
CA GLY A 217 24.09 -17.12 -1.35
C GLY A 217 24.31 -16.55 0.06
N PRO A 218 24.97 -15.37 0.22
CA PRO A 218 25.18 -14.77 1.54
C PRO A 218 23.98 -14.01 2.10
N ALA A 219 22.88 -13.90 1.33
CA ALA A 219 21.66 -13.25 1.76
C ALA A 219 20.63 -14.26 2.25
N THR A 220 20.07 -14.01 3.43
CA THR A 220 18.94 -14.76 3.99
C THR A 220 17.72 -13.86 4.03
N VAL A 221 16.62 -14.31 3.45
CA VAL A 221 15.31 -13.66 3.51
C VAL A 221 14.48 -14.34 4.60
N GLY A 222 13.76 -13.55 5.39
CA GLY A 222 12.85 -14.07 6.42
C GLY A 222 11.65 -14.82 5.82
N ASP A 223 10.83 -15.43 6.68
CA ASP A 223 9.64 -16.22 6.28
C ASP A 223 8.40 -15.34 6.00
N ASN A 224 8.57 -14.03 6.12
CA ASN A 224 7.50 -13.04 5.99
C ASN A 224 7.91 -11.91 5.06
N GLY A 225 6.94 -11.30 4.43
CA GLY A 225 7.10 -10.09 3.63
C GLY A 225 5.91 -9.16 3.81
N THR A 226 6.03 -7.97 3.25
CA THR A 226 4.96 -6.97 3.19
C THR A 226 4.64 -6.69 1.74
N ILE A 227 3.37 -6.76 1.38
CA ILE A 227 2.86 -6.22 0.13
C ILE A 227 2.60 -4.74 0.37
N GLU A 228 3.12 -3.87 -0.50
CA GLU A 228 2.89 -2.42 -0.49
C GLU A 228 2.14 -2.03 -1.76
N LEU A 229 1.20 -1.10 -1.64
CA LEU A 229 0.47 -0.58 -2.77
C LEU A 229 0.29 0.93 -2.69
N GLN A 230 0.34 1.56 -3.86
CA GLN A 230 -0.08 2.93 -4.13
C GLN A 230 -0.91 2.89 -5.40
N LEU A 231 -2.17 3.26 -5.30
CA LEU A 231 -3.12 3.19 -6.40
C LEU A 231 -3.79 4.54 -6.56
N LEU A 232 -3.88 5.00 -7.80
CA LEU A 232 -4.63 6.20 -8.17
C LEU A 232 -5.76 5.80 -9.11
N PHE A 233 -6.97 6.27 -8.79
CA PHE A 233 -8.15 6.03 -9.62
C PHE A 233 -8.70 7.36 -10.13
N ALA A 234 -9.25 7.34 -11.35
CA ALA A 234 -9.99 8.44 -11.94
C ALA A 234 -11.35 7.96 -12.44
N PRO A 235 -12.36 8.84 -12.55
CA PRO A 235 -13.66 8.47 -13.08
C PRO A 235 -13.53 7.86 -14.47
N SER A 236 -14.25 6.78 -14.71
CA SER A 236 -14.33 6.17 -16.06
C SER A 236 -15.20 7.08 -16.96
N ALA A 237 -14.76 7.25 -18.20
CA ALA A 237 -15.49 8.07 -19.18
C ALA A 237 -16.77 7.37 -19.66
#